data_08386f46a7f1d50af352a03e4443edc4
#
_entry.id   08386f46a7f1d50af352a03e4443edc4
#
_cell.length_a   1.000
_cell.length_b   1.000
_cell.length_c   1.000
_cell.angle_alpha   90.00
_cell.angle_beta   90.00
_cell.angle_gamma   90.00
#
_symmetry.space_group_name_H-M   'P 1'
#
loop_
_entity.id
_entity.type
_entity.pdbx_description
1 polymer ?
#
loop_
_entity_poly.entity_id
_entity_poly.type
_entity_poly.pdbx_seq_one_letter_code
_entity_poly.pdbx_strand_id
1 'polypeptide(L)'
;MYPAHITRAEAAERSNQIAAHSYDITIDLSGRVPDAEPFDPTATFVSTTTARFSTTGGDAYLNLIADRVLAATLDGAPLSVEAFVDHKLWFAASAGEHEVTVSALCRYSRTGEGLHRFVDPVDDRVYCYSQFETADARRAFACFEQPDLKATFAFTVIA
;
A
#
# COMPACT_ATOMS: atom_id res chain seq x y z
N MET A 1 9.48 -3.13 -15.75
CA MET A 1 10.29 -4.12 -14.96
C MET A 1 9.61 -4.23 -13.60
N TYR A 2 9.24 -5.41 -13.14
CA TYR A 2 8.67 -5.58 -11.80
C TYR A 2 9.73 -5.28 -10.75
N PRO A 3 9.38 -4.59 -9.64
CA PRO A 3 10.34 -4.35 -8.57
C PRO A 3 10.85 -5.68 -8.02
N ALA A 4 12.14 -5.73 -7.73
CA ALA A 4 12.78 -6.94 -7.20
C ALA A 4 12.08 -7.39 -5.91
N HIS A 5 11.89 -8.68 -5.76
CA HIS A 5 11.45 -9.25 -4.49
C HIS A 5 12.54 -9.06 -3.43
N ILE A 6 12.11 -8.94 -2.18
CA ILE A 6 13.02 -8.91 -1.03
C ILE A 6 13.83 -10.21 -0.99
N THR A 7 15.12 -10.12 -0.72
CA THR A 7 15.99 -11.28 -0.54
C THR A 7 15.69 -11.97 0.79
N ARG A 8 16.10 -13.23 0.93
CA ARG A 8 15.97 -13.97 2.19
C ARG A 8 16.70 -13.28 3.37
N ALA A 9 17.84 -12.68 3.10
CA ALA A 9 18.61 -11.95 4.11
C ALA A 9 17.85 -10.68 4.57
N GLU A 10 17.38 -9.86 3.64
CA GLU A 10 16.57 -8.68 3.94
C GLU A 10 15.28 -9.04 4.66
N ALA A 11 14.62 -10.16 4.29
CA ALA A 11 13.43 -10.63 4.97
C ALA A 11 13.72 -11.01 6.44
N ALA A 12 14.83 -11.71 6.69
CA ALA A 12 15.25 -12.08 8.04
C ALA A 12 15.60 -10.85 8.91
N GLU A 13 16.29 -9.87 8.34
CA GLU A 13 16.59 -8.60 9.01
C GLU A 13 15.31 -7.85 9.37
N ARG A 14 14.38 -7.72 8.41
CA ARG A 14 13.09 -7.06 8.64
C ARG A 14 12.25 -7.77 9.69
N SER A 15 12.20 -9.11 9.70
CA SER A 15 11.47 -9.88 10.73
C SER A 15 12.05 -9.70 12.13
N ASN A 16 13.36 -9.41 12.26
CA ASN A 16 13.98 -9.06 13.53
C ASN A 16 13.74 -7.62 13.95
N GLN A 17 13.48 -6.74 12.99
CA GLN A 17 13.28 -5.30 13.19
C GLN A 17 11.82 -4.93 13.41
N ILE A 18 10.90 -5.52 12.66
CA ILE A 18 9.48 -5.11 12.55
C ILE A 18 8.57 -6.23 13.05
N ALA A 19 7.61 -5.87 13.90
CA ALA A 19 6.42 -6.68 14.17
C ALA A 19 5.18 -5.88 13.73
N ALA A 20 4.52 -6.33 12.69
CA ALA A 20 3.27 -5.72 12.21
C ALA A 20 2.10 -6.16 13.10
N HIS A 21 1.17 -5.23 13.41
CA HIS A 21 0.02 -5.49 14.28
C HIS A 21 -1.30 -5.41 13.53
N SER A 22 -1.54 -4.30 12.84
CA SER A 22 -2.78 -4.09 12.11
C SER A 22 -2.63 -3.16 10.92
N TYR A 23 -3.53 -3.34 9.97
CA TYR A 23 -3.74 -2.44 8.84
C TYR A 23 -5.22 -2.04 8.79
N ASP A 24 -5.47 -0.72 8.76
CA ASP A 24 -6.75 -0.14 8.37
C ASP A 24 -6.60 0.40 6.96
N ILE A 25 -7.36 -0.14 6.01
CA ILE A 25 -7.20 0.13 4.59
C ILE A 25 -8.51 0.67 4.03
N THR A 26 -8.46 1.84 3.43
CA THR A 26 -9.58 2.40 2.66
C THR A 26 -9.21 2.40 1.17
N ILE A 27 -10.03 1.73 0.37
CA ILE A 27 -9.95 1.72 -1.09
C ILE A 27 -11.09 2.56 -1.63
N ASP A 28 -10.79 3.71 -2.22
CA ASP A 28 -11.77 4.61 -2.81
C ASP A 28 -11.81 4.45 -4.32
N LEU A 29 -12.90 3.85 -4.81
CA LEU A 29 -13.19 3.60 -6.22
C LEU A 29 -14.16 4.64 -6.80
N SER A 30 -14.64 5.59 -5.98
CA SER A 30 -15.66 6.56 -6.39
C SER A 30 -15.18 7.58 -7.43
N GLY A 31 -13.86 7.75 -7.55
CA GLY A 31 -13.26 8.78 -8.38
C GLY A 31 -13.46 10.21 -7.86
N ARG A 32 -13.92 10.36 -6.61
CA ARG A 32 -14.28 11.65 -5.98
C ARG A 32 -13.39 11.92 -4.77
N VAL A 33 -12.09 12.05 -5.00
CA VAL A 33 -11.18 12.36 -3.90
C VAL A 33 -11.05 13.88 -3.79
N PRO A 34 -11.46 14.48 -2.67
CA PRO A 34 -11.26 15.92 -2.43
C PRO A 34 -9.77 16.26 -2.48
N ASP A 35 -9.44 17.41 -3.05
CA ASP A 35 -8.09 17.98 -3.09
C ASP A 35 -7.02 17.14 -3.84
N ALA A 36 -7.41 16.06 -4.52
CA ALA A 36 -6.51 15.35 -5.42
C ALA A 36 -6.43 16.08 -6.77
N GLU A 37 -5.21 16.14 -7.33
CA GLU A 37 -5.07 16.52 -8.73
C GLU A 37 -5.92 15.60 -9.63
N PRO A 38 -6.41 16.09 -10.78
CA PRO A 38 -7.19 15.29 -11.71
C PRO A 38 -6.53 13.95 -12.01
N PHE A 39 -7.25 12.86 -11.88
CA PHE A 39 -6.82 11.52 -12.20
C PHE A 39 -7.91 10.79 -12.99
N ASP A 40 -7.52 9.74 -13.71
CA ASP A 40 -8.45 8.90 -14.45
C ASP A 40 -9.04 7.79 -13.53
N PRO A 41 -10.31 7.90 -13.09
CA PRO A 41 -10.92 6.91 -12.21
C PRO A 41 -11.17 5.56 -12.90
N THR A 42 -11.00 5.47 -14.23
CA THR A 42 -11.10 4.20 -14.97
C THR A 42 -9.77 3.45 -14.99
N ALA A 43 -8.66 4.12 -14.71
CA ALA A 43 -7.31 3.57 -14.69
C ALA A 43 -6.72 3.48 -13.28
N THR A 44 -7.16 4.34 -12.36
CA THR A 44 -6.57 4.50 -11.03
C THR A 44 -7.64 4.59 -9.93
N PHE A 45 -7.23 4.35 -8.71
CA PHE A 45 -8.02 4.47 -7.49
C PHE A 45 -7.16 5.03 -6.36
N VAL A 46 -7.78 5.56 -5.32
CA VAL A 46 -7.05 6.01 -4.13
C VAL A 46 -7.07 4.94 -3.06
N SER A 47 -5.89 4.66 -2.53
CA SER A 47 -5.71 3.77 -1.39
C SER A 47 -5.14 4.55 -0.22
N THR A 48 -5.77 4.48 0.94
CA THR A 48 -5.25 5.00 2.19
C THR A 48 -5.05 3.86 3.16
N THR A 49 -3.83 3.69 3.64
CA THR A 49 -3.45 2.64 4.59
C THR A 49 -2.92 3.27 5.87
N THR A 50 -3.42 2.82 7.00
CA THR A 50 -2.81 3.05 8.31
C THR A 50 -2.26 1.72 8.82
N ALA A 51 -0.94 1.63 8.93
CA ALA A 51 -0.24 0.45 9.44
C ALA A 51 0.27 0.73 10.86
N ARG A 52 -0.08 -0.16 11.82
CA ARG A 52 0.43 -0.13 13.19
C ARG A 52 1.41 -1.26 13.39
N PHE A 53 2.56 -0.93 13.96
CA PHE A 53 3.66 -1.86 14.12
C PHE A 53 4.57 -1.46 15.29
N SER A 54 5.37 -2.40 15.78
CA SER A 54 6.51 -2.11 16.64
C SER A 54 7.82 -2.34 15.90
N THR A 55 8.85 -1.60 16.30
CA THR A 55 10.19 -1.74 15.73
C THR A 55 11.28 -1.67 16.79
N THR A 56 12.41 -2.29 16.50
CA THR A 56 13.64 -2.14 17.30
C THR A 56 14.38 -0.84 17.00
N GLY A 57 13.87 -0.06 16.03
CA GLY A 57 14.41 1.23 15.59
C GLY A 57 15.25 1.13 14.33
N GLY A 58 15.49 2.31 13.71
CA GLY A 58 16.27 2.45 12.48
C GLY A 58 15.41 2.75 11.25
N ASP A 59 16.01 2.62 10.07
CA ASP A 59 15.35 2.84 8.80
C ASP A 59 14.43 1.67 8.47
N ALA A 60 13.22 1.98 8.02
CA ALA A 60 12.23 1.01 7.60
C ALA A 60 11.47 1.52 6.36
N TYR A 61 10.70 0.66 5.73
CA TYR A 61 9.88 1.06 4.60
C TYR A 61 8.60 0.22 4.47
N LEU A 62 7.55 0.84 3.95
CA LEU A 62 6.40 0.14 3.40
C LEU A 62 6.59 -0.07 1.90
N ASN A 63 6.19 -1.24 1.41
CA ASN A 63 6.12 -1.53 0.00
C ASN A 63 4.80 -0.97 -0.58
N LEU A 64 4.88 -0.36 -1.76
CA LEU A 64 3.72 0.18 -2.46
C LEU A 64 4.05 0.30 -3.96
N ILE A 65 3.12 -0.11 -4.83
CA ILE A 65 3.19 0.17 -6.26
C ILE A 65 2.08 1.18 -6.56
N ALA A 66 2.47 2.42 -6.73
CA ALA A 66 1.56 3.53 -6.98
C ALA A 66 2.13 4.47 -8.05
N ASP A 67 1.25 5.25 -8.69
CA ASP A 67 1.67 6.33 -9.57
C ASP A 67 2.34 7.45 -8.77
N ARG A 68 1.78 7.75 -7.60
CA ARG A 68 2.34 8.71 -6.65
C ARG A 68 1.78 8.51 -5.24
N VAL A 69 2.54 8.91 -4.25
CA VAL A 69 2.07 9.11 -2.88
C VAL A 69 1.46 10.52 -2.81
N LEU A 70 0.24 10.61 -2.28
CA LEU A 70 -0.50 11.87 -2.11
C LEU A 70 -0.15 12.52 -0.78
N ALA A 71 -0.08 11.71 0.27
CA ALA A 71 0.30 12.12 1.62
C ALA A 71 0.84 10.94 2.40
N ALA A 72 1.73 11.21 3.35
CA ALA A 72 2.20 10.22 4.31
C ALA A 72 2.50 10.86 5.66
N THR A 73 2.28 10.12 6.74
CA THR A 73 2.63 10.53 8.11
C THR A 73 3.23 9.36 8.88
N LEU A 74 4.13 9.65 9.82
CA LEU A 74 4.58 8.74 10.87
C LEU A 74 4.22 9.37 12.21
N ASP A 75 3.42 8.67 13.01
CA ASP A 75 2.91 9.13 14.32
C ASP A 75 2.24 10.51 14.23
N GLY A 76 1.52 10.77 13.14
CA GLY A 76 0.87 12.03 12.83
C GLY A 76 1.80 13.13 12.30
N ALA A 77 3.13 12.96 12.34
CA ALA A 77 4.07 13.90 11.75
C ALA A 77 4.21 13.66 10.22
N PRO A 78 4.18 14.71 9.38
CA PRO A 78 4.32 14.55 7.94
C PRO A 78 5.63 13.88 7.53
N LEU A 79 5.54 12.90 6.63
CA LEU A 79 6.67 12.34 5.89
C LEU A 79 6.76 13.01 4.51
N SER A 80 7.99 13.22 4.03
CA SER A 80 8.18 13.68 2.66
C SER A 80 7.70 12.62 1.67
N VAL A 81 6.87 13.02 0.70
CA VAL A 81 6.46 12.14 -0.40
C VAL A 81 7.64 11.77 -1.32
N GLU A 82 8.73 12.53 -1.29
CA GLU A 82 9.98 12.24 -1.99
C GLU A 82 10.72 11.04 -1.40
N ALA A 83 10.36 10.63 -0.18
CA ALA A 83 10.86 9.39 0.41
C ALA A 83 10.27 8.13 -0.25
N PHE A 84 9.32 8.29 -1.18
CA PHE A 84 8.80 7.21 -2.00
C PHE A 84 9.72 6.98 -3.21
N VAL A 85 10.60 6.00 -3.09
CA VAL A 85 11.60 5.65 -4.11
C VAL A 85 11.55 4.13 -4.36
N ASP A 86 11.61 3.73 -5.62
CA ASP A 86 11.67 2.30 -6.03
C ASP A 86 10.57 1.44 -5.40
N HIS A 87 9.33 1.96 -5.38
CA HIS A 87 8.16 1.30 -4.79
C HIS A 87 8.28 1.03 -3.28
N LYS A 88 9.06 1.83 -2.58
CA LYS A 88 9.25 1.81 -1.13
C LYS A 88 9.06 3.21 -0.56
N LEU A 89 8.19 3.35 0.42
CA LEU A 89 8.11 4.57 1.22
C LEU A 89 9.01 4.40 2.44
N TRP A 90 10.13 5.10 2.45
CA TRP A 90 11.13 5.03 3.51
C TRP A 90 10.82 5.99 4.65
N PHE A 91 11.13 5.56 5.86
CA PHE A 91 11.05 6.36 7.09
C PHE A 91 12.03 5.85 8.13
N ALA A 92 12.44 6.72 9.05
CA ALA A 92 13.22 6.35 10.23
C ALA A 92 12.30 6.37 11.46
N ALA A 93 12.35 5.33 12.28
CA ALA A 93 11.57 5.23 13.51
C ALA A 93 12.49 4.89 14.69
N SER A 94 12.17 5.40 15.89
CA SER A 94 12.81 4.97 17.13
C SER A 94 12.37 3.55 17.51
N ALA A 95 13.00 2.93 18.49
CA ALA A 95 12.46 1.70 19.05
C ALA A 95 11.13 1.96 19.77
N GLY A 96 10.10 1.15 19.49
CA GLY A 96 8.78 1.28 20.11
C GLY A 96 7.61 1.03 19.12
N GLU A 97 6.42 1.45 19.57
CA GLU A 97 5.18 1.36 18.80
C GLU A 97 5.03 2.58 17.89
N HIS A 98 4.57 2.35 16.66
CA HIS A 98 4.41 3.38 15.64
C HIS A 98 3.16 3.17 14.80
N GLU A 99 2.69 4.28 14.22
CA GLU A 99 1.63 4.30 13.22
C GLU A 99 2.11 5.06 11.99
N VAL A 100 2.06 4.41 10.83
CA VAL A 100 2.34 5.05 9.55
C VAL A 100 1.04 5.09 8.73
N THR A 101 0.65 6.28 8.27
CA THR A 101 -0.48 6.45 7.35
C THR A 101 0.02 6.89 5.99
N VAL A 102 -0.45 6.25 4.93
CA VAL A 102 -0.09 6.52 3.53
C VAL A 102 -1.34 6.63 2.69
N SER A 103 -1.51 7.74 1.98
CA SER A 103 -2.52 7.88 0.92
C SER A 103 -1.83 7.95 -0.44
N ALA A 104 -2.27 7.16 -1.40
CA ALA A 104 -1.62 7.02 -2.69
C ALA A 104 -2.61 6.79 -3.83
N LEU A 105 -2.22 7.20 -5.03
CA LEU A 105 -2.91 6.91 -6.27
C LEU A 105 -2.34 5.63 -6.87
N CYS A 106 -3.11 4.55 -6.81
CA CYS A 106 -2.75 3.22 -7.31
C CYS A 106 -3.41 2.94 -8.66
N ARG A 107 -2.83 2.02 -9.45
CA ARG A 107 -3.41 1.58 -10.72
C ARG A 107 -4.21 0.31 -10.57
N TYR A 108 -5.35 0.25 -11.26
CA TYR A 108 -6.00 -1.02 -11.51
C TYR A 108 -5.11 -1.93 -12.35
N SER A 109 -5.05 -3.19 -11.95
CA SER A 109 -4.44 -4.24 -12.76
C SER A 109 -5.33 -4.61 -13.95
N ARG A 110 -4.68 -5.08 -15.02
CA ARG A 110 -5.31 -5.67 -16.21
C ARG A 110 -4.85 -7.11 -16.44
N THR A 111 -3.99 -7.62 -15.58
CA THR A 111 -3.32 -8.92 -15.69
C THR A 111 -3.67 -9.88 -14.55
N GLY A 112 -4.49 -9.42 -13.59
CA GLY A 112 -5.07 -10.25 -12.54
C GLY A 112 -4.50 -10.02 -11.15
N GLU A 113 -3.30 -9.45 -11.01
CA GLU A 113 -2.66 -9.20 -9.72
C GLU A 113 -3.14 -7.89 -9.08
N GLY A 114 -3.04 -7.77 -7.77
CA GLY A 114 -3.45 -6.59 -7.03
C GLY A 114 -4.97 -6.39 -7.08
N LEU A 115 -5.43 -5.19 -7.42
CA LEU A 115 -6.84 -4.89 -7.67
C LEU A 115 -7.09 -4.82 -9.18
N HIS A 116 -7.71 -5.87 -9.71
CA HIS A 116 -8.03 -5.99 -11.13
C HIS A 116 -9.39 -5.36 -11.45
N ARG A 117 -9.47 -4.60 -12.53
CA ARG A 117 -10.68 -3.97 -13.04
C ARG A 117 -10.89 -4.33 -14.50
N PHE A 118 -12.10 -4.76 -14.85
CA PHE A 118 -12.51 -5.00 -16.23
C PHE A 118 -13.96 -4.54 -16.47
N VAL A 119 -14.29 -4.32 -17.73
CA VAL A 119 -15.65 -4.08 -18.18
C VAL A 119 -16.12 -5.34 -18.90
N ASP A 120 -17.22 -5.93 -18.44
CA ASP A 120 -17.79 -7.13 -19.05
C ASP A 120 -18.45 -6.76 -20.38
N PRO A 121 -18.02 -7.35 -21.52
CA PRO A 121 -18.61 -7.05 -22.84
C PRO A 121 -20.05 -7.55 -23.01
N VAL A 122 -20.59 -8.35 -22.08
CA VAL A 122 -21.95 -8.87 -22.14
C VAL A 122 -22.96 -7.89 -21.56
N ASP A 123 -22.60 -7.18 -20.49
CA ASP A 123 -23.51 -6.28 -19.78
C ASP A 123 -22.98 -4.85 -19.60
N ASP A 124 -21.79 -4.55 -20.13
CA ASP A 124 -21.09 -3.27 -20.03
C ASP A 124 -20.84 -2.79 -18.59
N ARG A 125 -20.91 -3.70 -17.60
CA ARG A 125 -20.67 -3.37 -16.20
C ARG A 125 -19.21 -3.50 -15.84
N VAL A 126 -18.83 -2.73 -14.83
CA VAL A 126 -17.49 -2.78 -14.24
C VAL A 126 -17.47 -3.80 -13.12
N TYR A 127 -16.48 -4.68 -13.17
CA TYR A 127 -16.19 -5.65 -12.15
C TYR A 127 -14.77 -5.47 -11.63
N CYS A 128 -14.61 -5.59 -10.31
CA CYS A 128 -13.32 -5.57 -9.65
C CYS A 128 -13.15 -6.84 -8.80
N TYR A 129 -11.94 -7.38 -8.79
CA TYR A 129 -11.53 -8.42 -7.86
C TYR A 129 -10.06 -8.23 -7.46
N SER A 130 -9.64 -8.85 -6.37
CA SER A 130 -8.27 -8.76 -5.90
C SER A 130 -7.58 -10.11 -5.86
N GLN A 131 -6.29 -10.11 -6.15
CA GLN A 131 -5.38 -11.23 -5.97
C GLN A 131 -4.04 -10.69 -5.44
N PHE A 132 -3.64 -11.13 -4.24
CA PHE A 132 -2.49 -10.56 -3.54
C PHE A 132 -1.31 -11.52 -3.40
N GLU A 133 -1.51 -12.80 -3.68
CA GLU A 133 -0.44 -13.79 -3.58
C GLU A 133 0.48 -13.72 -4.81
N THR A 134 1.81 -13.74 -4.60
CA THR A 134 2.50 -13.86 -3.33
C THR A 134 3.00 -12.52 -2.78
N ALA A 135 3.12 -11.46 -3.60
CA ALA A 135 3.70 -10.17 -3.25
C ALA A 135 3.01 -9.03 -4.03
N ASP A 136 1.70 -9.11 -4.17
CA ASP A 136 0.90 -8.18 -4.98
C ASP A 136 -0.09 -7.35 -4.16
N ALA A 137 -0.13 -7.49 -2.82
CA ALA A 137 -0.88 -6.61 -1.93
C ALA A 137 -0.42 -5.16 -2.06
N ARG A 138 0.87 -4.93 -2.20
CA ARG A 138 1.48 -3.61 -2.46
C ARG A 138 1.01 -2.92 -3.74
N ARG A 139 0.29 -3.61 -4.64
CA ARG A 139 -0.36 -3.01 -5.80
C ARG A 139 -1.69 -2.36 -5.46
N ALA A 140 -2.26 -2.74 -4.32
CA ALA A 140 -3.55 -2.24 -3.88
C ALA A 140 -3.45 -1.31 -2.67
N PHE A 141 -2.49 -1.54 -1.77
CA PHE A 141 -2.29 -0.73 -0.57
C PHE A 141 -0.85 -0.83 -0.05
N ALA A 142 -0.44 0.16 0.75
CA ALA A 142 0.89 0.16 1.38
C ALA A 142 0.96 -0.91 2.48
N CYS A 143 2.01 -1.73 2.49
CA CYS A 143 2.19 -2.77 3.50
C CYS A 143 3.66 -3.18 3.65
N PHE A 144 3.99 -3.87 4.74
CA PHE A 144 5.20 -4.67 4.80
C PHE A 144 4.94 -5.95 3.99
N GLU A 145 5.31 -5.95 2.71
CA GLU A 145 5.03 -7.05 1.78
C GLU A 145 5.93 -8.26 2.08
N GLN A 146 5.62 -8.94 3.16
CA GLN A 146 6.37 -10.08 3.67
C GLN A 146 5.42 -11.04 4.42
N PRO A 147 5.21 -12.26 3.93
CA PRO A 147 4.15 -13.17 4.41
C PRO A 147 4.27 -13.62 5.87
N ASP A 148 5.44 -13.58 6.47
CA ASP A 148 5.66 -13.94 7.88
C ASP A 148 5.43 -12.76 8.85
N LEU A 149 5.34 -11.52 8.36
CA LEU A 149 4.89 -10.37 9.15
C LEU A 149 3.36 -10.37 9.23
N LYS A 150 2.81 -11.22 10.11
CA LYS A 150 1.36 -11.38 10.29
C LYS A 150 0.75 -10.18 10.99
N ALA A 151 -0.44 -9.77 10.53
CA ALA A 151 -1.21 -8.68 11.11
C ALA A 151 -2.72 -8.92 10.95
N THR A 152 -3.53 -8.12 11.60
CA THR A 152 -4.97 -8.02 11.32
C THR A 152 -5.23 -6.99 10.23
N PHE A 153 -6.27 -7.21 9.42
CA PHE A 153 -6.64 -6.32 8.32
C PHE A 153 -8.10 -5.90 8.44
N ALA A 154 -8.36 -4.60 8.36
CA ALA A 154 -9.68 -4.04 8.22
C ALA A 154 -9.78 -3.29 6.89
N PHE A 155 -10.77 -3.62 6.07
CA PHE A 155 -11.00 -2.99 4.77
C PHE A 155 -12.28 -2.17 4.76
N THR A 156 -12.18 -0.94 4.24
CA THR A 156 -13.29 -0.10 3.85
C THR A 156 -13.21 0.14 2.34
N VAL A 157 -14.30 -0.13 1.63
CA VAL A 157 -14.39 0.15 0.19
C VAL A 157 -15.47 1.20 -0.04
N ILE A 158 -15.09 2.28 -0.74
CA ILE A 158 -15.99 3.35 -1.18
C ILE A 158 -16.17 3.20 -2.70
N ALA A 159 -17.42 2.99 -3.17
CA ALA A 159 -17.74 2.74 -4.57
C ALA A 159 -18.96 3.55 -5.04
#